data_1c1dda2344c6675298e509f03d81f9ed
#
_entry.id   1c1dda2344c6675298e509f03d81f9ed
#
_cell.length_a   1.000
_cell.length_b   1.000
_cell.length_c   1.000
_cell.angle_alpha   90.00
_cell.angle_beta   90.00
_cell.angle_gamma   90.00
#
_symmetry.space_group_name_H-M   'P 1'
#
loop_
_entity.id
_entity.type
_entity.pdbx_description
1 polymer ?
#
loop_
_entity_poly.entity_id
_entity_poly.type
_entity_poly.pdbx_seq_one_letter_code
_entity_poly.pdbx_strand_id
1 'polypeptide(L)'
;MLTSQMMIHDFQPGDFLIFQLESGFALLRVLDVNTADGVWHVAAYKDFFLDPELADAALENASNLAVERSHIALTNHAFESTQVAKLRNVPLTEKELEGYNEWIASDGKEVHDRSIRLLLGLR
;
A
#
# COMPACT_ATOMS: atom_id res chain seq x y z
N MET A 1 10.04 -14.35 21.36
CA MET A 1 9.86 -14.34 20.75
C MET A 1 9.20 -14.17 19.83
N LEU A 2 9.40 -14.37 19.21
CA LEU A 2 8.45 -14.20 18.39
C LEU A 2 8.10 -12.91 18.06
N THR A 3 8.51 -12.02 18.61
CA THR A 3 8.16 -10.65 18.48
C THR A 3 8.48 -10.05 17.14
N SER A 4 9.53 -10.49 16.46
CA SER A 4 9.87 -9.95 15.16
C SER A 4 8.78 -10.23 14.13
N GLN A 5 8.09 -11.34 14.28
CA GLN A 5 7.01 -11.66 13.36
C GLN A 5 5.84 -10.72 13.51
N MET A 6 5.55 -10.34 14.75
CA MET A 6 4.44 -9.44 14.99
C MET A 6 4.72 -8.05 14.46
N MET A 7 5.98 -7.65 14.48
CA MET A 7 6.36 -6.32 13.99
C MET A 7 6.19 -6.17 12.48
N ILE A 8 6.29 -7.27 11.74
CA ILE A 8 6.15 -7.22 10.28
C ILE A 8 4.78 -6.76 9.85
N HIS A 9 3.76 -7.03 10.66
CA HIS A 9 2.37 -6.75 10.29
C HIS A 9 1.77 -5.61 11.10
N ASP A 10 2.62 -4.70 11.58
CA ASP A 10 2.18 -3.61 12.44
C ASP A 10 1.75 -2.37 11.67
N PHE A 11 1.22 -2.55 10.47
CA PHE A 11 0.66 -1.47 9.68
C PHE A 11 -0.85 -1.45 9.81
N GLN A 12 -1.44 -0.27 9.65
CA GLN A 12 -2.88 -0.12 9.84
C GLN A 12 -3.48 0.81 8.79
N PRO A 13 -4.81 0.81 8.64
CA PRO A 13 -5.48 1.68 7.67
C PRO A 13 -5.07 3.13 7.83
N GLY A 14 -4.82 3.78 6.71
CA GLY A 14 -4.36 5.16 6.69
C GLY A 14 -2.85 5.30 6.61
N ASP A 15 -2.10 4.23 6.82
CA ASP A 15 -0.64 4.30 6.73
C ASP A 15 -0.20 4.54 5.29
N PHE A 16 0.69 5.51 5.10
CA PHE A 16 1.47 5.64 3.87
C PHE A 16 2.74 4.84 4.04
N LEU A 17 3.02 4.00 3.05
CA LEU A 17 4.19 3.14 3.05
C LEU A 17 5.07 3.48 1.86
N ILE A 18 6.38 3.33 2.04
CA ILE A 18 7.36 3.57 0.99
C ILE A 18 8.03 2.25 0.64
N PHE A 19 8.33 2.04 -0.64
CA PHE A 19 9.12 0.89 -1.06
C PHE A 19 10.13 1.32 -2.12
N GLN A 20 11.26 0.62 -2.12
CA GLN A 20 12.39 0.98 -2.96
C GLN A 20 12.31 0.34 -4.34
N LEU A 21 12.66 1.14 -5.35
CA LEU A 21 12.86 0.72 -6.72
C LEU A 21 14.32 0.93 -7.09
N GLU A 22 14.74 0.54 -8.29
CA GLU A 22 16.13 0.68 -8.69
C GLU A 22 16.65 2.10 -8.59
N SER A 23 15.83 3.08 -9.00
CA SER A 23 16.29 4.46 -9.08
C SER A 23 15.58 5.40 -8.13
N GLY A 24 14.84 4.89 -7.16
CA GLY A 24 14.17 5.74 -6.19
C GLY A 24 13.11 5.00 -5.40
N PHE A 25 12.05 5.71 -5.03
CA PHE A 25 11.05 5.21 -4.10
C PHE A 25 9.63 5.51 -4.58
N ALA A 26 8.71 4.60 -4.29
CA ALA A 26 7.30 4.75 -4.62
C ALA A 26 6.46 4.57 -3.35
N LEU A 27 5.18 4.92 -3.44
CA LEU A 27 4.28 4.94 -2.29
C LEU A 27 3.12 3.96 -2.43
N LEU A 28 2.73 3.40 -1.30
CA LEU A 28 1.47 2.67 -1.13
C LEU A 28 0.68 3.30 0.00
N ARG A 29 -0.62 3.06 -0.02
CA ARG A 29 -1.54 3.52 1.00
C ARG A 29 -2.29 2.31 1.55
N VAL A 30 -2.23 2.05 2.85
CA VAL A 30 -3.02 0.97 3.42
C VAL A 30 -4.47 1.42 3.55
N LEU A 31 -5.37 0.71 2.91
CA LEU A 31 -6.80 0.99 2.97
C LEU A 31 -7.47 0.17 4.06
N ASP A 32 -7.11 -1.10 4.17
CA ASP A 32 -7.64 -1.97 5.20
C ASP A 32 -6.76 -3.22 5.30
N VAL A 33 -6.86 -3.91 6.42
CA VAL A 33 -6.14 -5.17 6.64
C VAL A 33 -7.11 -6.18 7.19
N ASN A 34 -7.34 -7.27 6.45
CA ASN A 34 -8.15 -8.37 6.93
C ASN A 34 -7.23 -9.44 7.49
N THR A 35 -6.98 -9.35 8.80
CA THR A 35 -6.03 -10.27 9.45
C THR A 35 -6.53 -11.70 9.47
N ALA A 36 -7.85 -11.90 9.50
CA ALA A 36 -8.42 -13.25 9.52
C ALA A 36 -8.13 -14.00 8.23
N ASP A 37 -8.21 -13.32 7.10
CA ASP A 37 -7.98 -13.94 5.79
C ASP A 37 -6.57 -13.72 5.27
N GLY A 38 -5.78 -12.89 5.94
CA GLY A 38 -4.43 -12.58 5.50
C GLY A 38 -4.40 -11.75 4.21
N VAL A 39 -5.34 -10.80 4.07
CA VAL A 39 -5.45 -9.98 2.86
C VAL A 39 -5.20 -8.51 3.20
N TRP A 40 -4.35 -7.88 2.40
CA TRP A 40 -3.99 -6.47 2.53
C TRP A 40 -4.61 -5.70 1.39
N HIS A 41 -5.30 -4.60 1.71
CA HIS A 41 -5.94 -3.75 0.72
C HIS A 41 -5.16 -2.44 0.64
N VAL A 42 -4.60 -2.17 -0.54
CA VAL A 42 -3.73 -1.00 -0.72
C VAL A 42 -4.11 -0.22 -1.97
N ALA A 43 -3.71 1.05 -1.99
CA ALA A 43 -3.70 1.88 -3.19
C ALA A 43 -2.25 2.14 -3.57
N ALA A 44 -1.99 2.30 -4.86
CA ALA A 44 -0.65 2.60 -5.37
C ALA A 44 -0.67 3.92 -6.13
N TYR A 45 0.44 4.64 -6.08
CA TYR A 45 0.56 5.97 -6.68
C TYR A 45 1.57 5.97 -7.83
N LYS A 46 1.39 6.92 -8.74
CA LYS A 46 2.33 7.12 -9.86
C LYS A 46 3.57 7.88 -9.44
N ASP A 47 3.45 8.66 -8.36
CA ASP A 47 4.52 9.53 -7.91
C ASP A 47 5.76 8.75 -7.53
N PHE A 48 6.91 9.31 -7.87
CA PHE A 48 8.19 8.69 -7.69
C PHE A 48 9.16 9.69 -7.05
N PHE A 49 9.95 9.23 -6.09
CA PHE A 49 10.80 10.11 -5.30
C PHE A 49 12.24 9.58 -5.28
N LEU A 50 13.20 10.50 -5.30
CA LEU A 50 14.61 10.13 -5.30
C LEU A 50 15.07 9.66 -3.92
N ASP A 51 14.41 10.12 -2.85
CA ASP A 51 14.74 9.68 -1.50
C ASP A 51 13.50 9.71 -0.60
N PRO A 52 13.57 9.02 0.56
CA PRO A 52 12.43 8.95 1.47
C PRO A 52 11.99 10.29 2.05
N GLU A 53 12.91 11.24 2.21
CA GLU A 53 12.57 12.54 2.77
C GLU A 53 11.67 13.33 1.82
N LEU A 54 11.95 13.25 0.52
CA LEU A 54 11.09 13.90 -0.48
C LEU A 54 9.71 13.27 -0.50
N ALA A 55 9.65 11.94 -0.36
CA ALA A 55 8.37 11.24 -0.31
C ALA A 55 7.57 11.68 0.90
N ASP A 56 8.21 11.74 2.07
CA ASP A 56 7.52 12.15 3.28
C ASP A 56 7.04 13.61 3.19
N ALA A 57 7.86 14.49 2.61
CA ALA A 57 7.47 15.89 2.43
C ALA A 57 6.23 16.02 1.54
N ALA A 58 6.11 15.17 0.52
CA ALA A 58 4.96 15.19 -0.38
C ALA A 58 3.66 14.86 0.35
N LEU A 59 3.72 14.16 1.48
CA LEU A 59 2.53 13.80 2.24
C LEU A 59 1.89 14.98 2.95
N GLU A 60 2.56 16.12 3.01
CA GLU A 60 1.94 17.36 3.50
C GLU A 60 0.76 17.77 2.61
N ASN A 61 0.81 17.36 1.34
CA ASN A 61 -0.25 17.63 0.38
C ASN A 61 -0.63 16.33 -0.31
N ALA A 62 -1.00 15.33 0.48
CA ALA A 62 -1.24 13.97 -0.03
C ALA A 62 -2.33 13.92 -1.11
N SER A 63 -3.28 14.84 -1.07
CA SER A 63 -4.34 14.89 -2.09
C SER A 63 -3.81 15.23 -3.49
N ASN A 64 -2.58 15.73 -3.58
CA ASN A 64 -1.96 16.04 -4.87
C ASN A 64 -1.28 14.81 -5.49
N LEU A 65 -1.18 13.71 -4.76
CA LEU A 65 -0.58 12.49 -5.30
C LEU A 65 -1.45 11.89 -6.39
N ALA A 66 -0.82 11.37 -7.43
CA ALA A 66 -1.54 10.77 -8.56
C ALA A 66 -1.72 9.26 -8.33
N VAL A 67 -2.96 8.81 -8.30
CA VAL A 67 -3.28 7.41 -8.06
C VAL A 67 -3.05 6.59 -9.33
N GLU A 68 -2.28 5.50 -9.21
CA GLU A 68 -2.09 4.53 -10.28
C GLU A 68 -3.16 3.45 -10.20
N ARG A 69 -3.35 2.90 -9.01
CA ARG A 69 -4.38 1.89 -8.75
C ARG A 69 -5.08 2.27 -7.45
N SER A 70 -6.39 2.47 -7.52
CA SER A 70 -7.15 2.91 -6.36
C SER A 70 -7.34 1.79 -5.33
N HIS A 71 -7.24 0.54 -5.76
CA HIS A 71 -7.33 -0.60 -4.86
C HIS A 71 -6.67 -1.83 -5.46
N ILE A 72 -5.88 -2.51 -4.64
CA ILE A 72 -5.28 -3.80 -4.96
C ILE A 72 -5.38 -4.64 -3.69
N ALA A 73 -5.88 -5.87 -3.82
CA ALA A 73 -5.90 -6.82 -2.71
C ALA A 73 -4.70 -7.76 -2.84
N LEU A 74 -3.92 -7.88 -1.77
CA LEU A 74 -2.69 -8.66 -1.75
C LEU A 74 -2.73 -9.71 -0.67
N THR A 75 -2.15 -10.89 -0.93
CA THR A 75 -1.93 -11.87 0.12
C THR A 75 -0.84 -11.36 1.06
N ASN A 76 -0.70 -11.99 2.23
CA ASN A 76 0.43 -11.69 3.13
C ASN A 76 1.76 -11.84 2.40
N HIS A 77 1.91 -12.90 1.61
CA HIS A 77 3.14 -13.15 0.87
C HIS A 77 3.44 -11.99 -0.09
N ALA A 78 2.45 -11.56 -0.86
CA ALA A 78 2.62 -10.47 -1.81
C ALA A 78 2.98 -9.16 -1.12
N PHE A 79 2.31 -8.88 0.00
CA PHE A 79 2.59 -7.67 0.76
C PHE A 79 4.01 -7.69 1.33
N GLU A 80 4.39 -8.81 1.96
CA GLU A 80 5.73 -8.93 2.56
C GLU A 80 6.82 -8.86 1.51
N SER A 81 6.60 -9.45 0.34
CA SER A 81 7.62 -9.44 -0.70
C SER A 81 7.83 -8.06 -1.31
N THR A 82 6.92 -7.12 -1.07
CA THR A 82 7.10 -5.75 -1.52
C THR A 82 8.13 -5.00 -0.66
N GLN A 83 8.29 -5.40 0.59
CA GLN A 83 9.27 -4.84 1.52
C GLN A 83 9.09 -3.34 1.71
N VAL A 84 8.09 -3.00 2.50
CA VAL A 84 7.71 -1.60 2.72
C VAL A 84 8.19 -1.10 4.08
N ALA A 85 8.25 0.22 4.20
CA ALA A 85 8.47 0.90 5.49
C ALA A 85 7.41 1.98 5.64
N LYS A 86 7.01 2.24 6.88
CA LYS A 86 5.98 3.24 7.17
C LYS A 86 6.57 4.64 7.19
N LEU A 87 5.86 5.59 6.56
CA LEU A 87 6.19 7.01 6.64
C LEU A 87 5.32 7.70 7.69
N ARG A 88 4.02 7.75 7.48
CA ARG A 88 3.10 8.36 8.44
C ARG A 88 1.68 7.86 8.20
N ASN A 89 0.83 8.04 9.20
CA ASN A 89 -0.58 7.71 9.08
C ASN A 89 -1.36 9.00 8.80
N VAL A 90 -2.25 8.94 7.82
CA VAL A 90 -3.16 10.04 7.49
C VAL A 90 -4.55 9.44 7.38
N PRO A 91 -5.57 10.03 8.03
CA PRO A 91 -6.92 9.47 7.96
C PRO A 91 -7.40 9.31 6.52
N LEU A 92 -8.06 8.19 6.26
CA LEU A 92 -8.61 7.89 4.94
C LEU A 92 -9.90 8.68 4.70
N THR A 93 -10.12 9.09 3.44
CA THR A 93 -11.35 9.74 3.03
C THR A 93 -12.26 8.71 2.36
N GLU A 94 -13.55 9.05 2.25
CA GLU A 94 -14.51 8.18 1.56
C GLU A 94 -14.11 7.96 0.10
N LYS A 95 -13.59 8.99 -0.54
CA LYS A 95 -13.14 8.89 -1.93
C LYS A 95 -12.01 7.87 -2.09
N GLU A 96 -11.09 7.88 -1.16
CA GLU A 96 -9.96 6.94 -1.20
C GLU A 96 -10.42 5.49 -1.04
N LEU A 97 -11.55 5.27 -0.40
CA LEU A 97 -12.07 3.93 -0.15
C LEU A 97 -13.02 3.42 -1.23
N GLU A 98 -13.35 4.23 -2.24
CA GLU A 98 -14.30 3.83 -3.28
C GLU A 98 -13.93 2.53 -3.97
N GLY A 99 -12.67 2.40 -4.40
CA GLY A 99 -12.22 1.19 -5.09
C GLY A 99 -12.27 -0.04 -4.21
N TYR A 100 -11.94 0.12 -2.94
CA TYR A 100 -12.01 -0.97 -1.98
C TYR A 100 -13.46 -1.39 -1.78
N ASN A 101 -14.38 -0.42 -1.62
CA ASN A 101 -15.79 -0.72 -1.44
C ASN A 101 -16.39 -1.43 -2.65
N GLU A 102 -15.96 -1.06 -3.86
CA GLU A 102 -16.39 -1.75 -5.08
C GLU A 102 -15.91 -3.20 -5.08
N TRP A 103 -14.68 -3.44 -4.63
CA TRP A 103 -14.15 -4.79 -4.54
C TRP A 103 -14.96 -5.63 -3.55
N ILE A 104 -15.32 -5.07 -2.40
CA ILE A 104 -16.14 -5.79 -1.41
C ILE A 104 -17.48 -6.19 -2.01
N ALA A 105 -18.07 -5.31 -2.81
CA ALA A 105 -19.40 -5.55 -3.40
C ALA A 105 -19.36 -6.46 -4.62
N SER A 106 -18.17 -6.73 -5.17
CA SER A 106 -18.04 -7.51 -6.40
C SER A 106 -18.20 -9.01 -6.13
N ASP A 107 -18.61 -9.76 -7.15
CA ASP A 107 -18.74 -11.21 -7.05
C ASP A 107 -17.40 -11.93 -7.26
N GLY A 108 -16.57 -11.40 -8.15
CA GLY A 108 -15.30 -12.03 -8.46
C GLY A 108 -14.14 -11.31 -7.80
N LYS A 109 -14.01 -11.49 -6.49
CA LYS A 109 -12.97 -10.82 -5.71
C LYS A 109 -11.59 -11.38 -6.04
N GLU A 110 -10.75 -10.54 -6.60
CA GLU A 110 -9.41 -10.92 -7.01
C GLU A 110 -8.41 -10.54 -5.93
N VAL A 111 -7.55 -11.49 -5.54
CA VAL A 111 -6.47 -11.25 -4.59
C VAL A 111 -5.17 -11.71 -5.24
N HIS A 112 -4.19 -10.84 -5.24
CA HIS A 112 -2.92 -11.08 -5.92
C HIS A 112 -1.86 -11.63 -4.96
N ASP A 113 -1.05 -12.57 -5.46
CA ASP A 113 0.02 -13.20 -4.69
C ASP A 113 1.41 -12.75 -5.16
N ARG A 114 1.48 -11.64 -5.88
CA ARG A 114 2.73 -11.09 -6.40
C ARG A 114 2.99 -9.72 -5.79
N SER A 115 4.26 -9.37 -5.62
CA SER A 115 4.63 -8.07 -5.09
C SER A 115 4.09 -6.95 -5.98
N ILE A 116 3.94 -5.76 -5.40
CA ILE A 116 3.49 -4.58 -6.15
C ILE A 116 4.41 -4.29 -7.33
N ARG A 117 5.72 -4.51 -7.17
CA ARG A 117 6.67 -4.29 -8.27
C ARG A 117 6.30 -5.11 -9.49
N LEU A 118 5.97 -6.38 -9.28
CA LEU A 118 5.60 -7.27 -10.37
C LEU A 118 4.24 -6.91 -10.95
N LEU A 119 3.28 -6.59 -10.10
CA LEU A 119 1.93 -6.27 -10.56
C LEU A 119 1.89 -5.02 -11.42
N LEU A 120 2.70 -4.03 -11.09
CA LEU A 120 2.69 -2.74 -11.79
C LEU A 120 3.84 -2.61 -12.79
N GLY A 121 4.66 -3.65 -12.95
CA GLY A 121 5.78 -3.61 -13.87
C GLY A 121 6.85 -2.62 -13.48
N LEU A 122 7.04 -2.42 -12.17
CA LEU A 122 8.02 -1.47 -11.64
C LEU A 122 9.37 -2.13 -11.40
N ARG A 123 10.42 -1.33 -11.42
CA ARG A 123 11.78 -1.80 -11.19
C ARG A 123 12.49 -1.01 -10.12
#